data_b99b5a82ff024717c983963a193722d8
#
_entry.id   b99b5a82ff024717c983963a193722d8
#
_cell.length_a   1.000
_cell.length_b   1.000
_cell.length_c   1.000
_cell.angle_alpha   90.00
_cell.angle_beta   90.00
_cell.angle_gamma   90.00
#
_symmetry.space_group_name_H-M   'P 1'
#
loop_
_entity.id
_entity.type
_entity.pdbx_description
1 polymer ?
#
loop_
_entity_poly.entity_id
_entity_poly.type
_entity_poly.pdbx_seq_one_letter_code
_entity_poly.pdbx_strand_id
1 'polypeptide(L)'
;MVIDDFTNDKCGSKLGNRWRGVSDQVMGGISEATITYDVLDGHSCLRLSGDVCLENHGGFIQAVLDLTRLGETLDASKFSGVRITIRGNGEKYSIHLRTPDNARPWQSYRAHFTAGLDWETIDIPFEAFMPHRLEVPLDKTRLRRIGLVAIGRAFYADLSISKLAFYL
;
A
#
# COMPACT_ATOMS: atom_id res chain seq x y z
N MET A 1 5.44 12.55 9.77
CA MET A 1 4.54 13.21 8.78
C MET A 1 3.37 12.29 8.48
N VAL A 2 2.17 12.73 8.80
CA VAL A 2 0.97 11.95 8.51
C VAL A 2 0.65 12.07 7.02
N ILE A 3 0.57 10.93 6.35
CA ILE A 3 0.17 10.86 4.93
C ILE A 3 -1.35 10.80 4.83
N ASP A 4 -1.98 9.96 5.65
CA ASP A 4 -3.43 9.88 5.74
C ASP A 4 -3.86 9.30 7.09
N ASP A 5 -4.90 9.88 7.68
CA ASP A 5 -5.58 9.37 8.87
C ASP A 5 -7.03 8.97 8.57
N PHE A 6 -7.42 9.00 7.31
CA PHE A 6 -8.70 8.56 6.78
C PHE A 6 -9.92 9.26 7.39
N THR A 7 -9.71 10.46 7.93
CA THR A 7 -10.81 11.28 8.45
C THR A 7 -11.54 12.08 7.38
N ASN A 8 -10.98 12.15 6.16
CA ASN A 8 -11.61 12.77 5.00
C ASN A 8 -12.38 11.71 4.20
N ASP A 9 -13.70 11.73 4.28
CA ASP A 9 -14.59 10.77 3.64
C ASP A 9 -14.67 10.89 2.11
N LYS A 10 -13.97 11.84 1.51
CA LYS A 10 -13.92 12.06 0.05
C LYS A 10 -12.74 11.37 -0.63
N CYS A 11 -12.18 10.34 -0.01
CA CYS A 11 -11.06 9.57 -0.54
C CYS A 11 -9.74 10.36 -0.69
N GLY A 12 -9.68 11.57 -0.17
CA GLY A 12 -8.50 12.43 -0.24
C GLY A 12 -7.55 12.20 0.91
N SER A 13 -6.28 11.97 0.61
CA SER A 13 -5.22 11.95 1.60
C SER A 13 -4.87 13.37 2.06
N LYS A 14 -4.08 13.47 3.13
CA LYS A 14 -3.55 14.77 3.58
C LYS A 14 -2.57 15.40 2.59
N LEU A 15 -2.08 14.62 1.63
CA LEU A 15 -1.23 15.10 0.53
C LEU A 15 -2.04 15.61 -0.67
N GLY A 16 -3.37 15.51 -0.64
CA GLY A 16 -4.26 15.98 -1.70
C GLY A 16 -4.56 14.97 -2.80
N ASN A 17 -3.88 13.84 -2.84
CA ASN A 17 -4.15 12.77 -3.79
C ASN A 17 -5.18 11.79 -3.25
N ARG A 18 -5.79 11.01 -4.14
CA ARG A 18 -6.82 10.04 -3.81
C ARG A 18 -6.29 8.62 -3.89
N TRP A 19 -6.76 7.78 -2.96
CA TRP A 19 -6.59 6.34 -3.04
C TRP A 19 -7.41 5.78 -4.19
N ARG A 20 -6.87 4.75 -4.86
CA ARG A 20 -7.59 3.99 -5.87
C ARG A 20 -7.30 2.50 -5.75
N GLY A 21 -8.29 1.68 -6.06
CA GLY A 21 -8.14 0.24 -6.15
C GLY A 21 -7.58 -0.16 -7.51
N VAL A 22 -6.59 -1.05 -7.50
CA VAL A 22 -6.00 -1.61 -8.72
C VAL A 22 -5.87 -3.12 -8.52
N SER A 23 -6.15 -3.89 -9.56
CA SER A 23 -5.98 -5.34 -9.53
C SER A 23 -5.20 -5.82 -10.74
N ASP A 24 -4.91 -7.13 -10.75
CA ASP A 24 -4.28 -7.80 -11.88
C ASP A 24 -5.12 -7.80 -13.17
N GLN A 25 -6.36 -7.29 -13.13
CA GLN A 25 -7.17 -7.11 -14.33
C GLN A 25 -6.48 -6.21 -15.37
N VAL A 26 -5.61 -5.29 -14.94
CA VAL A 26 -4.78 -4.48 -15.86
C VAL A 26 -3.82 -5.33 -16.68
N MET A 27 -3.57 -6.59 -16.27
CA MET A 27 -2.70 -7.55 -16.95
C MET A 27 -3.48 -8.77 -17.48
N GLY A 28 -4.80 -8.71 -17.49
CA GLY A 28 -5.67 -9.80 -17.94
C GLY A 28 -6.06 -10.81 -16.85
N GLY A 29 -5.69 -10.58 -15.59
CA GLY A 29 -6.09 -11.40 -14.46
C GLY A 29 -7.57 -11.20 -14.08
N ILE A 30 -8.04 -11.96 -13.11
CA ILE A 30 -9.46 -11.97 -12.69
C ILE A 30 -9.67 -11.59 -11.23
N SER A 31 -8.64 -11.16 -10.51
CA SER A 31 -8.79 -10.67 -9.13
C SER A 31 -9.63 -9.39 -9.10
N GLU A 32 -10.44 -9.25 -8.05
CA GLU A 32 -11.30 -8.06 -7.89
C GLU A 32 -10.86 -7.29 -6.65
N ALA A 33 -10.61 -5.99 -6.82
CA ALA A 33 -10.25 -5.07 -5.75
C ALA A 33 -11.42 -4.15 -5.45
N THR A 34 -11.83 -4.12 -4.18
CA THR A 34 -12.81 -3.16 -3.67
C THR A 34 -12.15 -2.32 -2.59
N ILE A 35 -12.26 -0.99 -2.68
CA ILE A 35 -11.86 -0.09 -1.59
C ILE A 35 -13.09 0.67 -1.11
N THR A 36 -13.23 0.75 0.22
CA THR A 36 -14.31 1.46 0.88
C THR A 36 -13.78 2.28 2.05
N TYR A 37 -14.48 3.37 2.39
CA TYR A 37 -14.22 4.16 3.58
C TYR A 37 -15.23 3.75 4.64
N ASP A 38 -14.72 3.24 5.76
CA ASP A 38 -15.52 2.69 6.84
C ASP A 38 -15.12 3.27 8.19
N VAL A 39 -15.95 3.03 9.20
CA VAL A 39 -15.60 3.22 10.59
C VAL A 39 -15.71 1.86 11.29
N LEU A 40 -14.57 1.34 11.74
CA LEU A 40 -14.48 0.05 12.42
C LEU A 40 -13.93 0.26 13.84
N ASP A 41 -14.67 -0.16 14.85
CA ASP A 41 -14.32 0.01 16.27
C ASP A 41 -13.94 1.46 16.62
N GLY A 42 -14.66 2.43 16.04
CA GLY A 42 -14.39 3.85 16.25
C GLY A 42 -13.25 4.43 15.42
N HIS A 43 -12.58 3.61 14.59
CA HIS A 43 -11.49 4.05 13.71
C HIS A 43 -12.02 4.33 12.31
N SER A 44 -11.85 5.57 11.84
CA SER A 44 -12.01 5.88 10.41
C SER A 44 -10.91 5.20 9.63
N CYS A 45 -11.27 4.47 8.57
CA CYS A 45 -10.30 3.64 7.85
C CYS A 45 -10.64 3.49 6.37
N LEU A 46 -9.62 3.09 5.61
CA LEU A 46 -9.77 2.55 4.27
C LEU A 46 -9.74 1.04 4.37
N ARG A 47 -10.69 0.37 3.73
CA ARG A 47 -10.75 -1.09 3.66
C ARG A 47 -10.51 -1.56 2.23
N LEU A 48 -9.51 -2.42 2.07
CA LEU A 48 -9.21 -3.14 0.83
C LEU A 48 -9.72 -4.57 0.99
N SER A 49 -10.57 -5.02 0.10
CA SER A 49 -11.09 -6.39 0.13
C SER A 49 -11.27 -6.96 -1.27
N GLY A 50 -11.30 -8.28 -1.34
CA GLY A 50 -11.57 -9.01 -2.57
C GLY A 50 -10.82 -10.32 -2.67
N ASP A 51 -11.17 -11.11 -3.67
CA ASP A 51 -10.52 -12.38 -3.96
C ASP A 51 -9.28 -12.16 -4.82
N VAL A 52 -8.14 -12.61 -4.34
CA VAL A 52 -6.92 -12.71 -5.12
C VAL A 52 -6.92 -14.04 -5.84
N CYS A 53 -6.86 -14.00 -7.16
CA CYS A 53 -6.86 -15.18 -8.03
C CYS A 53 -5.58 -15.22 -8.84
N LEU A 54 -4.98 -16.41 -8.97
CA LEU A 54 -3.71 -16.58 -9.69
C LEU A 54 -3.90 -16.83 -11.19
N GLU A 55 -5.14 -17.03 -11.65
CA GLU A 55 -5.45 -17.34 -13.05
C GLU A 55 -5.05 -16.19 -13.98
N ASN A 56 -4.76 -16.53 -15.24
CA ASN A 56 -4.39 -15.59 -16.29
C ASN A 56 -3.17 -14.72 -15.92
N HIS A 57 -2.17 -15.31 -15.24
CA HIS A 57 -0.97 -14.63 -14.76
C HIS A 57 -1.28 -13.48 -13.78
N GLY A 58 -2.44 -13.53 -13.14
CA GLY A 58 -2.85 -12.59 -12.12
C GLY A 58 -2.18 -12.85 -10.77
N GLY A 59 -2.77 -12.33 -9.71
CA GLY A 59 -2.38 -12.63 -8.36
C GLY A 59 -2.19 -11.45 -7.44
N PHE A 60 -2.84 -10.30 -7.71
CA PHE A 60 -2.82 -9.20 -6.76
C PHE A 60 -4.08 -8.32 -6.80
N ILE A 61 -4.36 -7.73 -5.65
CA ILE A 61 -5.20 -6.54 -5.52
C ILE A 61 -4.46 -5.53 -4.63
N GLN A 62 -4.67 -4.25 -4.87
CA GLN A 62 -4.01 -3.22 -4.08
C GLN A 62 -4.81 -1.94 -3.98
N ALA A 63 -4.56 -1.18 -2.91
CA ALA A 63 -4.94 0.22 -2.78
C ALA A 63 -3.67 1.06 -2.95
N VAL A 64 -3.67 1.98 -3.90
CA VAL A 64 -2.50 2.80 -4.22
C VAL A 64 -2.76 4.27 -3.99
N LEU A 65 -1.73 4.96 -3.56
CA LEU A 65 -1.72 6.41 -3.38
C LEU A 65 -0.46 7.01 -4.01
N ASP A 66 -0.65 7.94 -4.93
CA ASP A 66 0.46 8.75 -5.42
C ASP A 66 0.84 9.78 -4.34
N LEU A 67 2.12 9.86 -4.02
CA LEU A 67 2.61 10.71 -2.93
C LEU A 67 2.82 12.16 -3.36
N THR A 68 2.86 12.40 -4.66
CA THR A 68 3.07 13.72 -5.24
C THR A 68 2.27 13.85 -6.53
N ARG A 69 2.35 15.04 -7.13
CA ARG A 69 1.81 15.26 -8.47
C ARG A 69 2.59 14.45 -9.51
N LEU A 70 1.95 14.18 -10.64
CA LEU A 70 2.57 13.48 -11.76
C LEU A 70 3.89 14.14 -12.16
N GLY A 71 4.95 13.33 -12.23
CA GLY A 71 6.29 13.80 -12.59
C GLY A 71 7.13 14.33 -11.43
N GLU A 72 6.57 14.47 -10.25
CA GLU A 72 7.28 14.90 -9.04
C GLU A 72 7.62 13.71 -8.14
N THR A 73 8.48 13.94 -7.16
CA THR A 73 8.86 12.95 -6.14
C THR A 73 8.83 13.56 -4.75
N LEU A 74 8.62 12.72 -3.74
CA LEU A 74 8.63 13.11 -2.35
C LEU A 74 9.97 12.72 -1.71
N ASP A 75 10.65 13.68 -1.11
CA ASP A 75 11.86 13.43 -0.35
C ASP A 75 11.51 13.02 1.10
N ALA A 76 11.73 11.76 1.42
CA ALA A 76 11.52 11.20 2.75
C ALA A 76 12.85 10.95 3.48
N SER A 77 13.94 11.61 3.08
CA SER A 77 15.28 11.35 3.61
C SER A 77 15.40 11.57 5.12
N LYS A 78 14.63 12.49 5.69
CA LYS A 78 14.64 12.76 7.14
C LYS A 78 13.82 11.76 7.97
N PHE A 79 13.12 10.83 7.33
CA PHE A 79 12.31 9.82 8.02
C PHE A 79 13.03 8.47 8.02
N SER A 80 12.68 7.63 8.98
CA SER A 80 13.26 6.30 9.14
C SER A 80 12.44 5.19 8.48
N GLY A 81 11.16 5.41 8.28
CA GLY A 81 10.31 4.39 7.68
C GLY A 81 8.84 4.76 7.65
N VAL A 82 8.03 3.74 7.44
CA VAL A 82 6.58 3.84 7.30
C VAL A 82 5.92 3.28 8.57
N ARG A 83 5.01 4.06 9.15
CA ARG A 83 4.18 3.63 10.28
C ARG A 83 2.76 3.44 9.80
N ILE A 84 2.19 2.28 10.08
CA ILE A 84 0.81 1.96 9.71
C ILE A 84 0.03 1.49 10.93
N THR A 85 -1.24 1.86 11.02
CA THR A 85 -2.20 1.30 11.97
C THR A 85 -3.20 0.51 11.17
N ILE A 86 -3.23 -0.80 11.39
CA ILE A 86 -3.91 -1.75 10.53
C ILE A 86 -4.70 -2.78 11.33
N ARG A 87 -5.65 -3.40 10.65
CA ARG A 87 -6.41 -4.55 11.07
C ARG A 87 -6.73 -5.39 9.84
N GLY A 88 -6.74 -6.69 9.97
CA GLY A 88 -7.01 -7.58 8.84
C GLY A 88 -7.68 -8.87 9.24
N ASN A 89 -7.42 -9.91 8.47
CA ASN A 89 -8.02 -11.24 8.62
C ASN A 89 -6.99 -12.33 8.94
N GLY A 90 -5.83 -11.95 9.49
CA GLY A 90 -4.76 -12.88 9.83
C GLY A 90 -3.82 -13.22 8.69
N GLU A 91 -4.06 -12.67 7.51
CA GLU A 91 -3.29 -12.95 6.31
C GLU A 91 -2.05 -12.04 6.19
N LYS A 92 -1.11 -12.45 5.35
CA LYS A 92 0.09 -11.67 5.04
C LYS A 92 -0.20 -10.71 3.88
N TYR A 93 0.22 -9.47 4.07
CA TYR A 93 0.12 -8.39 3.09
C TYR A 93 1.49 -7.76 2.88
N SER A 94 1.59 -6.82 1.95
CA SER A 94 2.82 -6.05 1.77
C SER A 94 2.53 -4.58 1.49
N ILE A 95 3.54 -3.76 1.79
CA ILE A 95 3.59 -2.38 1.32
C ILE A 95 4.56 -2.34 0.16
N HIS A 96 4.13 -1.72 -0.93
CA HIS A 96 4.99 -1.46 -2.09
C HIS A 96 5.28 0.03 -2.19
N LEU A 97 6.55 0.37 -2.33
CA LEU A 97 7.00 1.72 -2.66
C LEU A 97 7.52 1.74 -4.10
N ARG A 98 7.28 2.84 -4.76
CA ARG A 98 7.80 3.08 -6.11
C ARG A 98 8.53 4.40 -6.17
N THR A 99 9.59 4.41 -6.98
CA THR A 99 10.41 5.58 -7.30
C THR A 99 10.55 5.68 -8.82
N PRO A 100 11.17 6.74 -9.36
CA PRO A 100 11.50 6.79 -10.81
C PRO A 100 12.40 5.65 -11.29
N ASP A 101 13.10 4.95 -10.39
CA ASP A 101 13.93 3.79 -10.76
C ASP A 101 13.09 2.58 -11.16
N ASN A 102 11.81 2.55 -10.81
CA ASN A 102 10.87 1.53 -11.25
C ASN A 102 10.39 1.84 -12.68
N ALA A 103 11.14 1.36 -13.66
CA ALA A 103 10.85 1.61 -15.08
C ALA A 103 9.72 0.73 -15.62
N ARG A 104 9.36 -0.36 -14.93
CA ARG A 104 8.36 -1.35 -15.37
C ARG A 104 7.24 -1.49 -14.33
N PRO A 105 6.00 -1.80 -14.76
CA PRO A 105 4.87 -1.91 -13.83
C PRO A 105 5.05 -2.98 -12.74
N TRP A 106 5.80 -4.05 -13.01
CA TRP A 106 6.04 -5.15 -12.06
C TRP A 106 7.20 -4.90 -11.11
N GLN A 107 7.94 -3.81 -11.27
CA GLN A 107 9.03 -3.44 -10.37
C GLN A 107 8.50 -2.63 -9.20
N SER A 108 8.97 -2.93 -8.01
CA SER A 108 8.62 -2.20 -6.78
C SER A 108 9.61 -2.54 -5.68
N TYR A 109 9.55 -1.77 -4.59
CA TYR A 109 10.25 -2.08 -3.34
C TYR A 109 9.21 -2.56 -2.35
N ARG A 110 9.43 -3.74 -1.75
CA ARG A 110 8.40 -4.47 -1.00
C ARG A 110 8.82 -4.77 0.43
N ALA A 111 7.92 -4.56 1.39
CA ALA A 111 8.05 -5.01 2.76
C ALA A 111 6.76 -5.72 3.15
N HIS A 112 6.89 -6.86 3.86
CA HIS A 112 5.76 -7.71 4.23
C HIS A 112 5.36 -7.47 5.68
N PHE A 113 4.08 -7.67 5.98
CA PHE A 113 3.53 -7.66 7.32
C PHE A 113 2.32 -8.59 7.40
N THR A 114 1.98 -9.01 8.63
CA THR A 114 0.76 -9.78 8.89
C THR A 114 -0.26 -8.88 9.58
N ALA A 115 -1.49 -8.88 9.09
CA ALA A 115 -2.58 -8.09 9.68
C ALA A 115 -3.49 -9.01 10.49
N GLY A 116 -3.38 -8.94 11.81
CA GLY A 116 -4.23 -9.67 12.73
C GLY A 116 -5.66 -9.11 12.83
N LEU A 117 -6.50 -9.74 13.66
CA LEU A 117 -7.90 -9.37 13.82
C LEU A 117 -8.11 -8.11 14.66
N ASP A 118 -7.09 -7.69 15.40
CA ASP A 118 -7.13 -6.50 16.22
C ASP A 118 -6.32 -5.35 15.60
N TRP A 119 -6.74 -4.12 15.86
CA TRP A 119 -5.98 -2.95 15.46
C TRP A 119 -4.59 -2.96 16.10
N GLU A 120 -3.56 -2.75 15.30
CA GLU A 120 -2.18 -2.61 15.76
C GLU A 120 -1.42 -1.60 14.92
N THR A 121 -0.40 -0.99 15.54
CA THR A 121 0.50 -0.07 14.85
C THR A 121 1.84 -0.75 14.63
N ILE A 122 2.31 -0.73 13.38
CA ILE A 122 3.55 -1.36 12.95
C ILE A 122 4.47 -0.32 12.34
N ASP A 123 5.74 -0.35 12.72
CA ASP A 123 6.81 0.44 12.12
C ASP A 123 7.61 -0.43 11.17
N ILE A 124 7.73 0.01 9.92
CA ILE A 124 8.48 -0.68 8.87
C ILE A 124 9.59 0.26 8.41
N PRO A 125 10.86 -0.01 8.78
CA PRO A 125 11.96 0.86 8.37
C PRO A 125 12.18 0.78 6.85
N PHE A 126 12.70 1.85 6.26
CA PHE A 126 12.94 1.86 4.82
C PHE A 126 13.92 0.76 4.38
N GLU A 127 14.83 0.35 5.25
CA GLU A 127 15.78 -0.75 5.00
C GLU A 127 15.10 -2.11 4.83
N ALA A 128 13.86 -2.27 5.31
CA ALA A 128 13.08 -3.50 5.13
C ALA A 128 12.46 -3.63 3.73
N PHE A 129 12.45 -2.56 2.94
CA PHE A 129 11.90 -2.57 1.59
C PHE A 129 12.93 -3.11 0.61
N MET A 130 12.69 -4.31 0.11
CA MET A 130 13.60 -5.00 -0.81
C MET A 130 13.19 -4.76 -2.26
N PRO A 131 14.17 -4.53 -3.16
CA PRO A 131 13.87 -4.40 -4.58
C PRO A 131 13.30 -5.70 -5.15
N HIS A 132 12.25 -5.59 -5.94
CA HIS A 132 11.65 -6.71 -6.66
C HIS A 132 11.80 -6.48 -8.15
N ARG A 133 12.54 -7.36 -8.81
CA ARG A 133 12.83 -7.33 -10.25
C ARG A 133 13.63 -6.11 -10.71
N LEU A 134 14.42 -5.55 -9.81
CA LEU A 134 15.43 -4.54 -10.10
C LEU A 134 16.56 -4.70 -9.06
N GLU A 135 17.73 -4.13 -9.36
CA GLU A 135 18.91 -4.27 -8.50
C GLU A 135 19.27 -2.98 -7.75
N VAL A 136 18.65 -1.87 -8.09
CA VAL A 136 18.91 -0.56 -7.47
C VAL A 136 18.26 -0.52 -6.09
N PRO A 137 18.98 -0.12 -5.01
CA PRO A 137 18.38 0.05 -3.69
C PRO A 137 17.31 1.15 -3.68
N LEU A 138 16.40 1.08 -2.70
CA LEU A 138 15.38 2.11 -2.51
C LEU A 138 16.03 3.48 -2.26
N ASP A 139 15.68 4.44 -3.11
CA ASP A 139 16.05 5.85 -2.92
C ASP A 139 14.88 6.58 -2.27
N LYS A 140 14.93 6.72 -0.95
CA LYS A 140 13.87 7.38 -0.18
C LYS A 140 13.81 8.90 -0.39
N THR A 141 14.76 9.47 -1.11
CA THR A 141 14.71 10.90 -1.48
C THR A 141 13.80 11.17 -2.67
N ARG A 142 13.35 10.12 -3.37
CA ARG A 142 12.56 10.24 -4.60
C ARG A 142 11.36 9.28 -4.61
N LEU A 143 10.57 9.27 -3.53
CA LEU A 143 9.38 8.42 -3.48
C LEU A 143 8.27 8.98 -4.38
N ARG A 144 7.58 8.09 -5.08
CA ARG A 144 6.51 8.45 -6.01
C ARG A 144 5.14 7.91 -5.59
N ARG A 145 5.07 6.68 -5.12
CA ARG A 145 3.81 5.98 -4.83
C ARG A 145 3.98 5.00 -3.69
N ILE A 146 2.91 4.82 -2.94
CA ILE A 146 2.78 3.76 -1.94
C ILE A 146 1.54 2.93 -2.24
N GLY A 147 1.63 1.60 -2.02
CA GLY A 147 0.52 0.68 -2.17
C GLY A 147 0.40 -0.27 -0.99
N LEU A 148 -0.84 -0.58 -0.63
CA LEU A 148 -1.18 -1.67 0.27
C LEU A 148 -1.60 -2.84 -0.61
N VAL A 149 -0.93 -3.99 -0.49
CA VAL A 149 -1.00 -5.03 -1.52
C VAL A 149 -1.29 -6.40 -0.91
N ALA A 150 -2.24 -7.11 -1.51
CA ALA A 150 -2.48 -8.52 -1.32
C ALA A 150 -2.01 -9.24 -2.58
N ILE A 151 -1.00 -10.10 -2.47
CA ILE A 151 -0.28 -10.62 -3.65
C ILE A 151 0.32 -12.01 -3.39
N GLY A 152 0.50 -12.76 -4.46
CA GLY A 152 1.39 -13.92 -4.50
C GLY A 152 0.73 -15.26 -4.20
N ARG A 153 -0.52 -15.29 -3.77
CA ARG A 153 -1.30 -16.51 -3.55
C ARG A 153 -2.78 -16.25 -3.73
N ALA A 154 -3.55 -17.31 -3.93
CA ALA A 154 -5.01 -17.21 -4.00
C ALA A 154 -5.58 -17.16 -2.58
N PHE A 155 -6.27 -16.08 -2.22
CA PHE A 155 -6.92 -15.94 -0.92
C PHE A 155 -7.92 -14.78 -0.95
N TYR A 156 -8.82 -14.74 0.04
CA TYR A 156 -9.68 -13.60 0.26
C TYR A 156 -8.94 -12.56 1.10
N ALA A 157 -8.74 -11.38 0.54
CA ALA A 157 -8.08 -10.27 1.21
C ALA A 157 -9.11 -9.39 1.94
N ASP A 158 -8.75 -8.97 3.15
CA ASP A 158 -9.54 -8.03 3.94
C ASP A 158 -8.59 -7.28 4.88
N LEU A 159 -8.20 -6.08 4.46
CA LEU A 159 -7.22 -5.26 5.15
C LEU A 159 -7.79 -3.85 5.34
N SER A 160 -7.80 -3.38 6.59
CA SER A 160 -8.19 -2.01 6.92
C SER A 160 -7.00 -1.24 7.47
N ILE A 161 -6.91 0.04 7.09
CA ILE A 161 -5.86 0.94 7.56
C ILE A 161 -6.49 2.23 8.07
N SER A 162 -6.15 2.63 9.29
CA SER A 162 -6.67 3.84 9.92
C SER A 162 -5.64 4.98 10.00
N LYS A 163 -4.37 4.67 9.76
CA LYS A 163 -3.32 5.69 9.72
C LYS A 163 -2.13 5.20 8.91
N LEU A 164 -1.61 6.11 8.10
CA LEU A 164 -0.38 5.94 7.34
C LEU A 164 0.49 7.18 7.55
N ALA A 165 1.73 6.97 7.96
CA ALA A 165 2.66 8.06 8.24
C ALA A 165 4.10 7.64 7.95
N PHE A 166 4.96 8.62 7.71
CA PHE A 166 6.40 8.43 7.83
C PHE A 166 6.82 8.83 9.25
N TYR A 167 7.68 8.03 9.87
CA TYR A 167 8.18 8.27 11.24
C TYR A 167 9.67 8.61 11.25
N LEU A 168 10.09 9.33 12.30
CA LEU A 168 11.48 9.73 12.55
C LEU A 168 12.29 8.60 13.22
#